data_bf08cdcae747b50fa08b1ef69106b1b8
#
_entry.id   bf08cdcae747b50fa08b1ef69106b1b8
#
_cell.length_a   1.000
_cell.length_b   1.000
_cell.length_c   1.000
_cell.angle_alpha   90.00
_cell.angle_beta   90.00
_cell.angle_gamma   90.00
#
_symmetry.space_group_name_H-M   'P 1'
#
loop_
_entity.id
_entity.type
_entity.pdbx_description
1 polymer ?
#
loop_
_entity_poly.entity_id
_entity_poly.type
_entity_poly.pdbx_seq_one_letter_code
_entity_poly.pdbx_strand_id
1 'polypeptide(L)'
;GIVVKMKRTNKKGGAAIVAVLIVIMLVAVGSAALVVTGRYTIQASKVADAVVKVNSKPEESSSEEVSEVDDLSSVVEEPVSNYPVKSANYQDINIKGMTANSAILVDADTNEIVAGYNYEKKVYPASLTKMLTLLVAAENIQDMDATYKFTSDDIDPLIEDNASRAGFEAGETVTMKDLLYSAILVSGADGTTGLANAVAGSEEKFVELMNAKIQELGLTGTKFVNASGLHNKNHYSTAQDIAVITKAAMDNETLSLIHI
;
A
#
# COMPACT_ATOMS: atom_id res chain seq x y z
N GLY A 1 5.99 13.11 -1.32
CA GLY A 1 5.72 11.72 -1.67
C GLY A 1 5.91 10.82 -0.45
N ILE A 2 5.28 9.67 -0.44
CA ILE A 2 5.47 8.59 0.54
C ILE A 2 6.29 7.51 -0.14
N VAL A 3 7.31 6.97 0.52
CA VAL A 3 8.04 5.79 0.05
C VAL A 3 7.79 4.66 1.03
N VAL A 4 7.19 3.59 0.55
CA VAL A 4 7.00 2.35 1.31
C VAL A 4 7.74 1.24 0.57
N LYS A 5 8.63 0.53 1.28
CA LYS A 5 9.36 -0.61 0.75
C LYS A 5 9.19 -1.79 1.69
N MET A 6 8.81 -2.93 1.16
CA MET A 6 8.73 -4.20 1.89
C MET A 6 9.72 -5.21 1.30
N LYS A 7 10.42 -5.94 2.15
CA LYS A 7 11.35 -7.00 1.77
C LYS A 7 10.73 -8.34 2.16
N ARG A 8 10.64 -9.25 1.22
CA ARG A 8 10.23 -10.64 1.45
C ARG A 8 11.46 -11.53 1.36
N THR A 9 11.75 -12.28 2.41
CA THR A 9 12.83 -13.26 2.39
C THR A 9 12.27 -14.65 2.04
N ASN A 10 12.81 -15.26 0.99
CA ASN A 10 12.39 -16.60 0.60
C ASN A 10 13.27 -17.64 1.30
N LYS A 11 12.71 -18.47 2.15
CA LYS A 11 13.39 -19.47 2.99
C LYS A 11 13.93 -20.71 2.23
N LYS A 12 14.03 -20.70 0.89
CA LYS A 12 14.68 -21.80 0.15
C LYS A 12 15.83 -21.23 -0.65
N GLY A 13 17.04 -21.64 -0.24
CA GLY A 13 18.35 -21.23 -0.74
C GLY A 13 18.42 -21.08 -2.27
N GLY A 14 18.52 -19.89 -2.71
CA GLY A 14 18.69 -19.43 -4.06
C GLY A 14 18.52 -17.92 -4.06
N ALA A 15 19.39 -17.22 -4.77
CA ALA A 15 19.56 -15.76 -4.81
C ALA A 15 18.28 -14.98 -4.50
N ALA A 16 18.31 -14.15 -3.45
CA ALA A 16 17.21 -13.31 -3.03
C ALA A 16 16.76 -12.41 -4.20
N ILE A 17 15.58 -12.66 -4.75
CA ILE A 17 14.94 -11.75 -5.70
C ILE A 17 14.33 -10.64 -4.84
N VAL A 18 15.01 -9.51 -4.79
CA VAL A 18 14.48 -8.27 -4.19
C VAL A 18 13.48 -7.71 -5.18
N ALA A 19 12.20 -7.96 -4.98
CA ALA A 19 11.15 -7.22 -5.68
C ALA A 19 11.07 -5.82 -5.05
N VAL A 20 11.67 -4.85 -5.71
CA VAL A 20 11.60 -3.44 -5.33
C VAL A 20 10.40 -2.84 -6.06
N LEU A 21 9.29 -2.66 -5.37
CA LEU A 21 8.22 -1.79 -5.86
C LEU A 21 8.56 -0.36 -5.41
N ILE A 22 9.25 0.38 -6.27
CA ILE A 22 9.41 1.81 -6.09
C ILE A 22 8.21 2.49 -6.73
N VAL A 23 7.20 2.81 -5.93
CA VAL A 23 6.17 3.76 -6.36
C VAL A 23 6.70 5.16 -6.08
N ILE A 24 7.42 5.73 -7.05
CA ILE A 24 7.80 7.14 -7.00
C ILE A 24 6.64 7.93 -7.57
N MET A 25 5.81 8.51 -6.71
CA MET A 25 4.88 9.55 -7.11
C MET A 25 5.56 10.91 -6.97
N LEU A 26 5.99 11.45 -8.11
CA LEU A 26 6.30 12.87 -8.23
C LEU A 26 4.97 13.63 -8.33
N VAL A 27 4.56 14.29 -7.25
CA VAL A 27 3.59 15.38 -7.34
C VAL A 27 4.37 16.61 -7.78
N ALA A 28 4.55 16.74 -9.08
CA ALA A 28 4.84 18.01 -9.70
C ALA A 28 3.52 18.58 -10.17
N VAL A 29 3.21 19.79 -9.74
CA VAL A 29 2.23 20.64 -10.40
C VAL A 29 2.75 20.86 -11.82
N GLY A 30 2.10 20.19 -12.77
CA GLY A 30 2.41 20.31 -14.20
C GLY A 30 3.43 19.28 -14.71
N SER A 31 2.95 18.34 -15.49
CA SER A 31 3.67 17.53 -16.50
C SER A 31 4.08 16.10 -16.15
N ALA A 32 3.51 15.21 -16.95
CA ALA A 32 4.00 13.94 -17.46
C ALA A 32 4.32 12.82 -16.46
N ALA A 33 3.42 11.85 -16.42
CA ALA A 33 3.71 10.51 -15.93
C ALA A 33 4.79 9.86 -16.81
N LEU A 34 5.94 9.54 -16.24
CA LEU A 34 6.92 8.68 -16.88
C LEU A 34 6.64 7.25 -16.43
N VAL A 35 6.00 6.47 -17.27
CA VAL A 35 5.91 5.02 -17.11
C VAL A 35 7.24 4.43 -17.50
N VAL A 36 7.98 3.90 -16.54
CA VAL A 36 9.21 3.19 -16.79
C VAL A 36 8.96 1.70 -16.65
N THR A 37 8.64 1.05 -17.76
CA THR A 37 8.71 -0.40 -17.91
C THR A 37 10.10 -0.74 -18.44
N GLY A 38 10.98 -1.22 -17.58
CA GLY A 38 12.30 -1.67 -17.99
C GLY A 38 13.11 -2.12 -16.80
N ARG A 39 13.91 -3.18 -16.98
CA ARG A 39 14.95 -3.60 -16.05
C ARG A 39 15.96 -2.47 -15.90
N TYR A 40 15.82 -1.65 -14.87
CA TYR A 40 16.83 -0.68 -14.52
C TYR A 40 17.76 -1.24 -13.46
N THR A 41 19.02 -1.41 -13.85
CA THR A 41 20.11 -1.46 -12.90
C THR A 41 20.30 -0.02 -12.43
N ILE A 42 19.55 0.41 -11.43
CA ILE A 42 19.84 1.67 -10.75
C ILE A 42 21.17 1.42 -10.02
N GLN A 43 22.16 2.25 -10.30
CA GLN A 43 23.31 2.38 -9.41
C GLN A 43 22.80 2.89 -8.06
N ALA A 44 22.33 1.95 -7.25
CA ALA A 44 21.84 2.15 -5.88
C ALA A 44 23.03 2.27 -4.91
N SER A 45 24.07 3.05 -5.29
CA SER A 45 25.29 3.17 -4.49
C SER A 45 25.12 3.87 -3.16
N LYS A 46 23.99 4.52 -2.90
CA LYS A 46 23.77 5.23 -1.63
C LYS A 46 22.66 4.66 -0.74
N VAL A 47 21.78 3.83 -1.28
CA VAL A 47 20.77 3.11 -0.48
C VAL A 47 21.27 1.71 -0.14
N ALA A 48 22.07 1.09 -1.03
CA ALA A 48 22.67 -0.21 -0.80
C ALA A 48 23.73 -0.18 0.33
N ASP A 49 24.46 0.92 0.50
CA ASP A 49 25.45 1.04 1.59
C ASP A 49 24.81 1.07 2.98
N ALA A 50 23.56 1.49 3.11
CA ALA A 50 22.81 1.42 4.36
C ALA A 50 22.30 0.01 4.65
N VAL A 51 22.02 -0.79 3.62
CA VAL A 51 21.46 -2.15 3.75
C VAL A 51 22.57 -3.22 3.88
N VAL A 52 23.75 -3.01 3.31
CA VAL A 52 24.86 -3.97 3.34
C VAL A 52 25.57 -4.05 4.69
N LYS A 53 25.48 -3.02 5.53
CA LYS A 53 26.10 -3.05 6.87
C LYS A 53 25.37 -3.89 7.92
N VAL A 54 24.16 -4.38 7.61
CA VAL A 54 23.34 -5.15 8.57
C VAL A 54 23.63 -6.66 8.55
N ASN A 55 24.44 -7.18 7.61
CA ASN A 55 24.59 -8.62 7.39
C ASN A 55 25.91 -9.22 7.92
N SER A 56 26.52 -8.68 8.96
CA SER A 56 27.71 -9.30 9.53
C SER A 56 27.64 -9.36 11.06
N LYS A 57 27.04 -10.39 11.63
CA LYS A 57 27.57 -11.30 12.67
C LYS A 57 26.42 -12.11 13.32
N PRO A 58 26.59 -13.43 13.45
CA PRO A 58 25.77 -14.21 14.35
C PRO A 58 26.44 -14.25 15.73
N GLU A 59 25.69 -14.04 16.80
CA GLU A 59 26.12 -14.41 18.15
C GLU A 59 25.17 -15.47 18.74
N GLU A 60 25.83 -16.39 19.43
CA GLU A 60 25.33 -17.66 19.95
C GLU A 60 24.34 -17.53 21.10
N SER A 61 23.51 -18.54 21.22
CA SER A 61 22.55 -18.81 22.27
C SER A 61 23.20 -19.09 23.62
N SER A 62 22.62 -18.59 24.72
CA SER A 62 22.67 -19.26 26.00
C SER A 62 21.27 -19.37 26.59
N SER A 63 20.90 -20.60 26.89
CA SER A 63 19.70 -21.03 27.59
C SER A 63 19.80 -20.71 29.06
N GLU A 64 18.76 -20.10 29.64
CA GLU A 64 18.50 -20.20 31.08
C GLU A 64 17.02 -20.56 31.29
N GLU A 65 16.83 -21.67 32.03
CA GLU A 65 15.58 -22.15 32.58
C GLU A 65 15.05 -21.15 33.62
N VAL A 66 13.78 -20.81 33.56
CA VAL A 66 13.07 -20.20 34.70
C VAL A 66 11.75 -20.93 34.92
N SER A 67 11.64 -21.36 36.17
CA SER A 67 10.59 -22.10 36.84
C SER A 67 9.18 -21.49 36.73
N GLU A 68 8.21 -22.41 36.72
CA GLU A 68 6.76 -22.19 36.87
C GLU A 68 6.40 -21.33 38.08
N VAL A 69 5.51 -20.36 37.86
CA VAL A 69 4.59 -19.83 38.85
C VAL A 69 3.20 -19.68 38.21
N ASP A 70 2.28 -20.52 38.67
CA ASP A 70 0.84 -20.38 38.43
C ASP A 70 0.33 -19.04 39.02
N ASP A 71 -0.19 -18.17 38.17
CA ASP A 71 -1.22 -17.21 38.55
C ASP A 71 -2.21 -17.02 37.40
N LEU A 72 -3.39 -17.61 37.56
CA LEU A 72 -4.52 -17.51 36.66
C LEU A 72 -5.25 -16.19 36.92
N SER A 73 -4.64 -15.06 36.55
CA SER A 73 -5.37 -13.80 36.40
C SER A 73 -5.70 -13.57 34.96
N SER A 74 -6.97 -13.37 34.65
CA SER A 74 -7.60 -13.11 33.37
C SER A 74 -6.70 -12.28 32.45
N VAL A 75 -6.05 -12.94 31.47
CA VAL A 75 -5.38 -12.26 30.35
C VAL A 75 -6.48 -11.70 29.47
N VAL A 76 -6.77 -10.42 29.64
CA VAL A 76 -7.43 -9.64 28.62
C VAL A 76 -6.40 -9.56 27.48
N GLU A 77 -6.57 -10.35 26.43
CA GLU A 77 -5.78 -10.22 25.23
C GLU A 77 -5.99 -8.79 24.69
N GLU A 78 -4.98 -7.94 24.87
CA GLU A 78 -4.96 -6.67 24.16
C GLU A 78 -5.02 -6.97 22.65
N PRO A 79 -5.83 -6.22 21.87
CA PRO A 79 -5.91 -6.44 20.43
C PRO A 79 -4.51 -6.32 19.83
N VAL A 80 -4.04 -7.40 19.19
CA VAL A 80 -2.74 -7.43 18.52
C VAL A 80 -2.68 -6.30 17.51
N SER A 81 -1.83 -5.33 17.75
CA SER A 81 -1.65 -4.20 16.83
C SER A 81 -1.06 -4.70 15.52
N ASN A 82 -1.70 -4.35 14.40
CA ASN A 82 -1.18 -4.61 13.05
C ASN A 82 0.00 -3.69 12.67
N TYR A 83 0.31 -2.71 13.50
CA TYR A 83 1.42 -1.79 13.24
C TYR A 83 2.78 -2.49 13.32
N PRO A 84 3.66 -2.22 12.35
CA PRO A 84 5.03 -2.67 12.43
C PRO A 84 5.77 -1.97 13.58
N VAL A 85 6.64 -2.70 14.25
CA VAL A 85 7.45 -2.20 15.35
C VAL A 85 8.88 -1.92 14.91
N LYS A 86 9.57 -0.98 15.57
CA LYS A 86 10.98 -0.71 15.25
C LYS A 86 11.82 -1.95 15.51
N SER A 87 12.63 -2.35 14.53
CA SER A 87 13.63 -3.39 14.70
C SER A 87 14.74 -2.93 15.65
N ALA A 88 15.45 -3.90 16.26
CA ALA A 88 16.62 -3.60 17.07
C ALA A 88 17.71 -2.80 16.34
N ASN A 89 17.77 -2.93 15.01
CA ASN A 89 18.74 -2.25 14.15
C ASN A 89 18.10 -1.12 13.33
N TYR A 90 17.01 -0.52 13.83
CA TYR A 90 16.33 0.59 13.17
C TYR A 90 17.30 1.74 12.84
N GLN A 91 17.13 2.32 11.67
CA GLN A 91 17.89 3.47 11.19
C GLN A 91 16.99 4.60 10.70
N ASP A 92 17.38 5.85 10.97
CA ASP A 92 16.72 6.99 10.35
C ASP A 92 17.12 7.10 8.87
N ILE A 93 16.12 7.27 7.99
CA ILE A 93 16.36 7.48 6.57
C ILE A 93 16.87 8.91 6.37
N ASN A 94 18.07 9.04 5.80
CA ASN A 94 18.57 10.33 5.36
C ASN A 94 17.88 10.74 4.05
N ILE A 95 16.98 11.72 4.14
CA ILE A 95 16.22 12.23 2.98
C ILE A 95 16.94 13.33 2.19
N LYS A 96 18.20 13.65 2.52
CA LYS A 96 18.96 14.69 1.79
C LYS A 96 19.03 14.34 0.29
N GLY A 97 18.47 15.20 -0.54
CA GLY A 97 18.38 14.98 -1.99
C GLY A 97 17.16 14.16 -2.43
N MET A 98 16.24 13.82 -1.53
CA MET A 98 14.93 13.22 -1.84
C MET A 98 13.83 14.29 -1.75
N THR A 99 12.77 14.11 -2.55
CA THR A 99 11.58 14.98 -2.52
C THR A 99 10.48 14.41 -1.61
N ALA A 100 10.72 13.28 -0.94
CA ALA A 100 9.76 12.62 -0.06
C ALA A 100 9.61 13.38 1.27
N ASN A 101 8.36 13.52 1.73
CA ASN A 101 8.03 14.10 3.05
C ASN A 101 7.96 13.05 4.17
N SER A 102 7.81 11.79 3.81
CA SER A 102 7.76 10.64 4.71
C SER A 102 8.30 9.41 3.99
N ALA A 103 8.95 8.52 4.73
CA ALA A 103 9.45 7.26 4.21
C ALA A 103 9.45 6.18 5.29
N ILE A 104 9.17 4.93 4.90
CA ILE A 104 9.25 3.77 5.79
C ILE A 104 9.79 2.57 5.01
N LEU A 105 10.58 1.76 5.67
CA LEU A 105 11.04 0.46 5.21
C LEU A 105 10.64 -0.57 6.25
N VAL A 106 9.78 -1.50 5.84
CA VAL A 106 9.27 -2.57 6.69
C VAL A 106 9.71 -3.93 6.13
N ASP A 107 10.18 -4.80 7.01
CA ASP A 107 10.33 -6.21 6.70
C ASP A 107 8.95 -6.88 6.81
N ALA A 108 8.44 -7.41 5.69
CA ALA A 108 7.08 -7.94 5.62
C ALA A 108 6.93 -9.29 6.33
N ASP A 109 8.03 -10.04 6.52
CA ASP A 109 8.01 -11.34 7.18
C ASP A 109 8.01 -11.19 8.71
N THR A 110 8.77 -10.21 9.23
CA THR A 110 8.90 -9.98 10.68
C THR A 110 7.98 -8.87 11.19
N ASN A 111 7.36 -8.11 10.29
CA ASN A 111 6.60 -6.89 10.60
C ASN A 111 7.41 -5.84 11.39
N GLU A 112 8.70 -5.72 11.07
CA GLU A 112 9.59 -4.76 11.72
C GLU A 112 9.93 -3.57 10.83
N ILE A 113 9.96 -2.37 11.43
CA ILE A 113 10.44 -1.16 10.76
C ILE A 113 11.97 -1.18 10.78
N VAL A 114 12.57 -1.38 9.62
CA VAL A 114 14.02 -1.41 9.44
C VAL A 114 14.59 0.02 9.37
N ALA A 115 13.86 0.92 8.69
CA ALA A 115 14.25 2.32 8.60
C ALA A 115 13.02 3.21 8.37
N GLY A 116 13.11 4.49 8.75
CA GLY A 116 12.00 5.42 8.57
C GLY A 116 12.39 6.89 8.67
N TYR A 117 11.50 7.73 8.17
CA TYR A 117 11.53 9.17 8.32
C TYR A 117 10.11 9.72 8.32
N ASN A 118 9.72 10.42 9.38
CA ASN A 118 8.39 11.04 9.53
C ASN A 118 7.23 10.09 9.16
N TYR A 119 7.36 8.79 9.39
CA TYR A 119 6.43 7.78 8.87
C TYR A 119 5.07 7.78 9.58
N GLU A 120 4.97 8.39 10.76
CA GLU A 120 3.72 8.59 11.52
C GLU A 120 3.03 9.93 11.17
N LYS A 121 3.73 10.81 10.41
CA LYS A 121 3.19 12.10 10.03
C LYS A 121 2.04 11.96 9.05
N LYS A 122 0.93 12.67 9.29
CA LYS A 122 -0.19 12.77 8.35
C LYS A 122 0.24 13.47 7.06
N VAL A 123 -0.12 12.85 5.94
CA VAL A 123 0.16 13.33 4.58
C VAL A 123 -1.05 13.06 3.69
N TYR A 124 -1.11 13.72 2.56
CA TYR A 124 -2.05 13.37 1.49
C TYR A 124 -1.49 12.19 0.70
N PRO A 125 -2.17 11.01 0.71
CA PRO A 125 -1.61 9.79 0.12
C PRO A 125 -1.66 9.79 -1.42
N ALA A 126 -2.49 10.63 -2.02
CA ALA A 126 -2.75 10.60 -3.46
C ALA A 126 -3.13 9.18 -3.93
N SER A 127 -2.64 8.72 -5.06
CA SER A 127 -2.98 7.40 -5.61
C SER A 127 -2.52 6.20 -4.77
N LEU A 128 -1.77 6.38 -3.68
CA LEU A 128 -1.54 5.29 -2.72
C LEU A 128 -2.83 4.84 -2.03
N THR A 129 -3.88 5.69 -2.03
CA THR A 129 -5.25 5.33 -1.67
C THR A 129 -5.74 4.07 -2.39
N LYS A 130 -5.37 3.92 -3.66
CA LYS A 130 -5.81 2.80 -4.50
C LYS A 130 -5.37 1.43 -3.99
N MET A 131 -4.35 1.36 -3.14
CA MET A 131 -3.98 0.10 -2.48
C MET A 131 -5.14 -0.43 -1.63
N LEU A 132 -5.80 0.45 -0.87
CA LEU A 132 -6.97 0.06 -0.08
C LEU A 132 -8.21 -0.16 -0.95
N THR A 133 -8.41 0.68 -1.98
CA THR A 133 -9.50 0.49 -2.96
C THR A 133 -9.44 -0.89 -3.59
N LEU A 134 -8.26 -1.31 -4.04
CA LEU A 134 -8.06 -2.62 -4.64
C LEU A 134 -8.27 -3.76 -3.63
N LEU A 135 -7.80 -3.61 -2.39
CA LEU A 135 -8.01 -4.60 -1.34
C LEU A 135 -9.49 -4.79 -1.06
N VAL A 136 -10.22 -3.70 -0.80
CA VAL A 136 -11.66 -3.75 -0.54
C VAL A 136 -12.43 -4.29 -1.74
N ALA A 137 -12.08 -3.90 -2.97
CA ALA A 137 -12.72 -4.44 -4.17
C ALA A 137 -12.46 -5.94 -4.32
N ALA A 138 -11.21 -6.38 -4.18
CA ALA A 138 -10.84 -7.79 -4.32
C ALA A 138 -11.52 -8.70 -3.27
N GLU A 139 -11.75 -8.20 -2.06
CA GLU A 139 -12.45 -8.93 -1.00
C GLU A 139 -13.97 -9.05 -1.25
N ASN A 140 -14.54 -8.16 -2.07
CA ASN A 140 -16.00 -8.11 -2.31
C ASN A 140 -16.41 -8.59 -3.71
N ILE A 141 -15.49 -8.69 -4.67
CA ILE A 141 -15.78 -9.22 -6.01
C ILE A 141 -15.93 -10.73 -5.93
N GLN A 142 -17.12 -11.25 -6.31
CA GLN A 142 -17.41 -12.68 -6.34
C GLN A 142 -17.05 -13.33 -7.68
N ASP A 143 -17.11 -12.56 -8.77
CA ASP A 143 -16.84 -13.00 -10.14
C ASP A 143 -16.01 -11.95 -10.87
N MET A 144 -14.79 -12.34 -11.24
CA MET A 144 -13.86 -11.46 -11.97
C MET A 144 -14.27 -11.18 -13.41
N ASP A 145 -15.11 -12.03 -13.98
CA ASP A 145 -15.65 -11.86 -15.33
C ASP A 145 -17.00 -11.11 -15.34
N ALA A 146 -17.57 -10.82 -14.16
CA ALA A 146 -18.71 -9.91 -14.05
C ALA A 146 -18.36 -8.55 -14.64
N THR A 147 -19.35 -7.90 -15.25
CA THR A 147 -19.12 -6.68 -16.03
C THR A 147 -19.75 -5.45 -15.39
N TYR A 148 -19.10 -4.31 -15.58
CA TYR A 148 -19.61 -2.97 -15.27
C TYR A 148 -19.73 -2.15 -16.56
N LYS A 149 -20.83 -1.40 -16.69
CA LYS A 149 -21.05 -0.49 -17.81
C LYS A 149 -20.94 0.95 -17.34
N PHE A 150 -19.97 1.68 -17.86
CA PHE A 150 -19.75 3.08 -17.53
C PHE A 150 -20.88 3.98 -18.00
N THR A 151 -21.17 5.00 -17.21
CA THR A 151 -22.08 6.09 -17.52
C THR A 151 -21.33 7.41 -17.71
N SER A 152 -21.99 8.45 -18.22
CA SER A 152 -21.41 9.79 -18.26
C SER A 152 -21.12 10.32 -16.86
N ASP A 153 -21.96 10.00 -15.89
CA ASP A 153 -21.77 10.42 -14.48
C ASP A 153 -20.50 9.84 -13.86
N ASP A 154 -19.99 8.70 -14.37
CA ASP A 154 -18.72 8.11 -13.92
C ASP A 154 -17.51 8.79 -14.55
N ILE A 155 -17.62 9.25 -15.78
CA ILE A 155 -16.48 9.66 -16.61
C ILE A 155 -16.31 11.17 -16.65
N ASP A 156 -17.40 11.94 -16.84
CA ASP A 156 -17.32 13.38 -17.06
C ASP A 156 -16.66 14.12 -15.88
N PRO A 157 -16.96 13.82 -14.61
CA PRO A 157 -16.28 14.46 -13.48
C PRO A 157 -14.77 14.21 -13.47
N LEU A 158 -14.33 13.01 -13.88
CA LEU A 158 -12.91 12.66 -13.92
C LEU A 158 -12.16 13.41 -15.03
N ILE A 159 -12.85 13.73 -16.12
CA ILE A 159 -12.32 14.57 -17.21
C ILE A 159 -12.17 16.01 -16.72
N GLU A 160 -13.21 16.56 -16.07
CA GLU A 160 -13.21 17.91 -15.52
C GLU A 160 -12.09 18.11 -14.48
N ASP A 161 -11.88 17.12 -13.61
CA ASP A 161 -10.82 17.11 -12.59
C ASP A 161 -9.41 16.81 -13.17
N ASN A 162 -9.31 16.57 -14.47
CA ASN A 162 -8.06 16.14 -15.12
C ASN A 162 -7.40 14.95 -14.39
N ALA A 163 -8.23 14.00 -13.95
CA ALA A 163 -7.77 12.82 -13.25
C ALA A 163 -6.98 11.87 -14.16
N SER A 164 -6.01 11.12 -13.60
CA SER A 164 -5.40 9.99 -14.29
C SER A 164 -6.45 8.94 -14.59
N ARG A 165 -6.59 8.54 -15.86
CA ARG A 165 -7.59 7.56 -16.31
C ARG A 165 -6.95 6.49 -17.21
N ALA A 166 -7.54 5.29 -17.21
CA ALA A 166 -7.20 4.24 -18.15
C ALA A 166 -7.73 4.56 -19.56
N GLY A 167 -8.77 5.38 -19.63
CA GLY A 167 -9.37 5.85 -20.88
C GLY A 167 -10.70 5.18 -21.21
N PHE A 168 -11.38 4.60 -20.21
CA PHE A 168 -12.74 4.11 -20.41
C PHE A 168 -13.70 5.26 -20.75
N GLU A 169 -14.72 4.93 -21.59
CA GLU A 169 -15.71 5.88 -22.08
C GLU A 169 -17.12 5.54 -21.59
N ALA A 170 -18.00 6.54 -21.56
CA ALA A 170 -19.41 6.33 -21.25
C ALA A 170 -20.05 5.36 -22.26
N GLY A 171 -20.77 4.35 -21.75
CA GLY A 171 -21.37 3.29 -22.53
C GLY A 171 -20.47 2.05 -22.72
N GLU A 172 -19.19 2.14 -22.40
CA GLU A 172 -18.26 1.01 -22.43
C GLU A 172 -18.58 0.00 -21.33
N THR A 173 -18.43 -1.29 -21.65
CA THR A 173 -18.65 -2.40 -20.70
C THR A 173 -17.35 -3.16 -20.56
N VAL A 174 -16.87 -3.29 -19.30
CA VAL A 174 -15.60 -3.91 -18.96
C VAL A 174 -15.76 -4.92 -17.83
N THR A 175 -14.82 -5.84 -17.68
CA THR A 175 -14.86 -6.82 -16.59
C THR A 175 -14.32 -6.24 -15.28
N MET A 176 -14.67 -6.86 -14.13
CA MET A 176 -14.05 -6.53 -12.83
C MET A 176 -12.54 -6.65 -12.88
N LYS A 177 -12.04 -7.63 -13.61
CA LYS A 177 -10.61 -7.83 -13.83
C LYS A 177 -9.98 -6.63 -14.55
N ASP A 178 -10.61 -6.12 -15.61
CA ASP A 178 -10.11 -4.94 -16.32
C ASP A 178 -10.09 -3.70 -15.43
N LEU A 179 -11.10 -3.54 -14.57
CA LEU A 179 -11.16 -2.45 -13.59
C LEU A 179 -10.02 -2.52 -12.58
N LEU A 180 -9.73 -3.72 -12.02
CA LEU A 180 -8.60 -3.91 -11.11
C LEU A 180 -7.27 -3.60 -11.78
N TYR A 181 -7.04 -4.10 -13.01
CA TYR A 181 -5.82 -3.81 -13.76
C TYR A 181 -5.67 -2.33 -14.10
N SER A 182 -6.75 -1.67 -14.52
CA SER A 182 -6.74 -0.25 -14.83
C SER A 182 -6.43 0.62 -13.61
N ALA A 183 -6.98 0.28 -12.46
CA ALA A 183 -6.72 1.00 -11.22
C ALA A 183 -5.27 0.90 -10.77
N ILE A 184 -4.61 -0.27 -10.95
CA ILE A 184 -3.24 -0.48 -10.47
C ILE A 184 -2.18 -0.10 -11.51
N LEU A 185 -2.33 -0.50 -12.78
CA LEU A 185 -1.25 -0.37 -13.77
C LEU A 185 -1.06 1.06 -14.26
N VAL A 186 -2.16 1.78 -14.50
CA VAL A 186 -2.13 3.17 -14.97
C VAL A 186 -2.64 4.15 -13.93
N SER A 187 -2.94 3.67 -12.73
CA SER A 187 -3.50 4.49 -11.64
C SER A 187 -4.83 5.16 -12.02
N GLY A 188 -5.66 4.44 -12.81
CA GLY A 188 -6.89 4.95 -13.41
C GLY A 188 -7.94 5.28 -12.34
N ALA A 189 -8.41 6.53 -12.31
CA ALA A 189 -9.53 6.94 -11.46
C ALA A 189 -10.86 6.37 -11.98
N ASP A 190 -11.00 6.23 -13.29
CA ASP A 190 -12.12 5.53 -13.94
C ASP A 190 -12.22 4.07 -13.47
N GLY A 191 -11.09 3.36 -13.41
CA GLY A 191 -11.06 2.01 -12.84
C GLY A 191 -11.55 1.97 -11.40
N THR A 192 -11.11 2.91 -10.54
CA THR A 192 -11.57 2.96 -9.15
C THR A 192 -13.04 3.37 -9.01
N THR A 193 -13.54 4.27 -9.86
CA THR A 193 -14.96 4.63 -9.92
C THR A 193 -15.82 3.43 -10.34
N GLY A 194 -15.40 2.72 -11.39
CA GLY A 194 -16.08 1.51 -11.84
C GLY A 194 -16.12 0.43 -10.75
N LEU A 195 -15.00 0.18 -10.04
CA LEU A 195 -14.94 -0.75 -8.92
C LEU A 195 -15.89 -0.33 -7.79
N ALA A 196 -15.85 0.94 -7.39
CA ALA A 196 -16.69 1.44 -6.30
C ALA A 196 -18.19 1.27 -6.61
N ASN A 197 -18.61 1.66 -7.80
CA ASN A 197 -19.99 1.56 -8.24
C ASN A 197 -20.44 0.10 -8.43
N ALA A 198 -19.59 -0.76 -9.00
CA ALA A 198 -19.90 -2.16 -9.20
C ALA A 198 -20.03 -2.93 -7.88
N VAL A 199 -19.15 -2.66 -6.90
CA VAL A 199 -19.10 -3.37 -5.62
C VAL A 199 -20.15 -2.86 -4.65
N ALA A 200 -20.32 -1.55 -4.53
CA ALA A 200 -21.15 -0.94 -3.48
C ALA A 200 -22.37 -0.17 -4.01
N GLY A 201 -22.49 0.00 -5.32
CA GLY A 201 -23.57 0.74 -5.96
C GLY A 201 -23.36 2.26 -5.97
N SER A 202 -22.39 2.79 -5.21
CA SER A 202 -21.93 4.17 -5.30
C SER A 202 -20.56 4.34 -4.65
N GLU A 203 -19.83 5.41 -5.02
CA GLU A 203 -18.54 5.72 -4.41
C GLU A 203 -18.66 6.02 -2.91
N GLU A 204 -19.74 6.69 -2.47
CA GLU A 204 -19.97 7.00 -1.05
C GLU A 204 -20.05 5.73 -0.21
N LYS A 205 -20.85 4.73 -0.65
CA LYS A 205 -20.96 3.45 0.04
C LYS A 205 -19.66 2.66 -0.01
N PHE A 206 -18.93 2.76 -1.10
CA PHE A 206 -17.63 2.11 -1.20
C PHE A 206 -16.61 2.74 -0.23
N VAL A 207 -16.63 4.05 -0.07
CA VAL A 207 -15.82 4.78 0.92
C VAL A 207 -16.18 4.37 2.36
N GLU A 208 -17.43 4.05 2.65
CA GLU A 208 -17.82 3.46 3.94
C GLU A 208 -17.14 2.11 4.15
N LEU A 209 -17.11 1.22 3.14
CA LEU A 209 -16.37 -0.04 3.19
C LEU A 209 -14.88 0.17 3.38
N MET A 210 -14.29 1.14 2.68
CA MET A 210 -12.87 1.49 2.85
C MET A 210 -12.57 1.93 4.29
N ASN A 211 -13.40 2.81 4.87
CA ASN A 211 -13.17 3.27 6.24
C ASN A 211 -13.48 2.18 7.28
N ALA A 212 -14.39 1.24 7.00
CA ALA A 212 -14.57 0.06 7.83
C ALA A 212 -13.32 -0.84 7.81
N LYS A 213 -12.70 -1.04 6.64
CA LYS A 213 -11.43 -1.79 6.51
C LYS A 213 -10.28 -1.08 7.23
N ILE A 214 -10.21 0.26 7.21
CA ILE A 214 -9.25 1.05 7.99
C ILE A 214 -9.39 0.73 9.48
N GLN A 215 -10.62 0.66 9.99
CA GLN A 215 -10.89 0.31 11.40
C GLN A 215 -10.55 -1.15 11.69
N GLU A 216 -10.90 -2.09 10.80
CA GLU A 216 -10.55 -3.51 10.93
C GLU A 216 -9.04 -3.73 11.00
N LEU A 217 -8.27 -2.98 10.20
CA LEU A 217 -6.81 -3.00 10.23
C LEU A 217 -6.22 -2.27 11.45
N GLY A 218 -7.03 -1.62 12.28
CA GLY A 218 -6.60 -0.88 13.46
C GLY A 218 -5.88 0.44 13.16
N LEU A 219 -6.10 1.03 11.98
CA LEU A 219 -5.39 2.24 11.53
C LEU A 219 -6.00 3.50 12.14
N THR A 220 -5.18 4.31 12.80
CA THR A 220 -5.62 5.53 13.48
C THR A 220 -5.21 6.83 12.78
N GLY A 221 -4.26 6.75 11.86
CA GLY A 221 -3.71 7.88 11.11
C GLY A 221 -4.34 8.11 9.74
N THR A 222 -5.34 7.30 9.35
CA THR A 222 -5.92 7.29 8.01
C THR A 222 -7.41 7.59 8.01
N LYS A 223 -7.84 8.39 7.05
CA LYS A 223 -9.24 8.61 6.68
C LYS A 223 -9.32 8.85 5.19
N PHE A 224 -10.18 8.13 4.49
CA PHE A 224 -10.43 8.30 3.07
C PHE A 224 -11.83 8.84 2.80
N VAL A 225 -11.97 9.66 1.76
CA VAL A 225 -13.24 10.28 1.34
C VAL A 225 -13.54 10.07 -0.14
N ASN A 226 -12.65 9.40 -0.88
CA ASN A 226 -12.86 8.91 -2.24
C ASN A 226 -12.01 7.66 -2.48
N ALA A 227 -12.28 6.95 -3.58
CA ALA A 227 -11.60 5.71 -3.95
C ALA A 227 -10.33 5.94 -4.79
N SER A 228 -10.16 7.12 -5.35
CA SER A 228 -9.10 7.43 -6.33
C SER A 228 -7.84 8.06 -5.72
N GLY A 229 -7.97 8.74 -4.58
CA GLY A 229 -6.93 9.56 -3.98
C GLY A 229 -6.87 10.99 -4.54
N LEU A 230 -7.90 11.44 -5.26
CA LEU A 230 -8.05 12.84 -5.62
C LEU A 230 -8.03 13.72 -4.37
N HIS A 231 -7.46 14.91 -4.51
CA HIS A 231 -7.18 15.75 -3.36
C HIS A 231 -8.44 16.20 -2.62
N ASN A 232 -8.45 15.96 -1.31
CA ASN A 232 -9.44 16.50 -0.38
C ASN A 232 -8.75 16.72 0.97
N LYS A 233 -9.05 17.84 1.64
CA LYS A 233 -8.47 18.18 2.95
C LYS A 233 -8.76 17.15 4.05
N ASN A 234 -9.83 16.38 3.88
CA ASN A 234 -10.24 15.32 4.82
C ASN A 234 -9.72 13.93 4.40
N HIS A 235 -8.94 13.83 3.30
CA HIS A 235 -8.37 12.61 2.78
C HIS A 235 -6.89 12.53 3.14
N TYR A 236 -6.54 11.74 4.13
CA TYR A 236 -5.17 11.67 4.65
C TYR A 236 -4.79 10.27 5.12
N SER A 237 -3.50 10.03 5.22
CA SER A 237 -2.91 8.81 5.77
C SER A 237 -1.53 9.09 6.37
N THR A 238 -0.85 8.06 6.84
CA THR A 238 0.56 8.07 7.23
C THR A 238 1.34 7.04 6.41
N ALA A 239 2.65 7.16 6.34
CA ALA A 239 3.44 6.13 5.65
C ALA A 239 3.36 4.78 6.37
N GLN A 240 3.21 4.80 7.70
CA GLN A 240 3.03 3.60 8.50
C GLN A 240 1.70 2.91 8.21
N ASP A 241 0.60 3.65 8.16
CA ASP A 241 -0.72 3.10 7.82
C ASP A 241 -0.72 2.54 6.38
N ILE A 242 -0.12 3.26 5.43
CA ILE A 242 0.03 2.76 4.05
C ILE A 242 0.85 1.47 4.00
N ALA A 243 1.86 1.31 4.86
CA ALA A 243 2.62 0.06 4.94
C ALA A 243 1.73 -1.11 5.40
N VAL A 244 0.87 -0.90 6.41
CA VAL A 244 -0.09 -1.93 6.87
C VAL A 244 -1.08 -2.27 5.75
N ILE A 245 -1.67 -1.26 5.09
CA ILE A 245 -2.58 -1.47 3.94
C ILE A 245 -1.87 -2.26 2.84
N THR A 246 -0.64 -1.89 2.52
CA THR A 246 0.14 -2.56 1.47
C THR A 246 0.42 -4.02 1.82
N LYS A 247 0.77 -4.29 3.09
CA LYS A 247 0.95 -5.67 3.56
C LYS A 247 -0.32 -6.49 3.42
N ALA A 248 -1.46 -5.95 3.87
CA ALA A 248 -2.76 -6.61 3.73
C ALA A 248 -3.11 -6.89 2.26
N ALA A 249 -2.84 -5.94 1.36
CA ALA A 249 -3.03 -6.12 -0.07
C ALA A 249 -2.09 -7.20 -0.67
N MET A 250 -0.84 -7.29 -0.21
CA MET A 250 0.11 -8.33 -0.63
C MET A 250 -0.27 -9.72 -0.13
N ASP A 251 -0.91 -9.82 1.02
CA ASP A 251 -1.38 -11.08 1.60
C ASP A 251 -2.70 -11.55 0.96
N ASN A 252 -3.39 -10.68 0.20
CA ASN A 252 -4.60 -11.04 -0.55
C ASN A 252 -4.21 -11.81 -1.83
N GLU A 253 -4.68 -13.06 -1.97
CA GLU A 253 -4.31 -13.95 -3.09
C GLU A 253 -4.69 -13.35 -4.45
N THR A 254 -5.86 -12.74 -4.58
CA THR A 254 -6.32 -12.12 -5.82
C THR A 254 -5.39 -10.99 -6.26
N LEU A 255 -5.03 -10.09 -5.33
CA LEU A 255 -4.13 -8.99 -5.64
C LEU A 255 -2.69 -9.44 -5.83
N SER A 256 -2.26 -10.47 -5.14
CA SER A 256 -0.93 -11.06 -5.32
C SER A 256 -0.74 -11.59 -6.75
N LEU A 257 -1.77 -12.20 -7.34
CA LEU A 257 -1.73 -12.67 -8.74
C LEU A 257 -1.69 -11.50 -9.75
N ILE A 258 -2.37 -10.39 -9.47
CA ILE A 258 -2.33 -9.20 -10.32
C ILE A 258 -0.98 -8.51 -10.24
N HIS A 259 -0.34 -8.52 -9.07
CA HIS A 259 0.93 -7.87 -8.82
C HIS A 259 2.12 -8.63 -9.44
N ILE A 260 2.03 -9.93 -9.53
CA ILE A 260 3.08 -10.77 -10.11
C ILE A 260 2.99 -10.77 -11.64
#